data_20e4e33f9963c77aa53c83ed88bc0f0b
#
_entry.id   20e4e33f9963c77aa53c83ed88bc0f0b
#
_cell.length_a   1.000
_cell.length_b   1.000
_cell.length_c   1.000
_cell.angle_alpha   90.00
_cell.angle_beta   90.00
_cell.angle_gamma   90.00
#
_symmetry.space_group_name_H-M   'P 1'
#
loop_
_entity.id
_entity.type
_entity.pdbx_description
1 polymer ?
#
loop_
_entity_poly.entity_id
_entity_poly.type
_entity_poly.pdbx_seq_one_letter_code
_entity_poly.pdbx_strand_id
1 'polypeptide(L)'
;NTRVIFCLRGMKTSFNTPHRNMVDFAHVPVIKRMTRMPVCIDPSHSVGTRAISSDGIPDIFHATAQGLVAGANMVLVDFHPNPAEALVDGPQALTLDELPLFLEDVELIRETYLKRQQNFKAVTKFHA
;
A
#
# COMPACT_ATOMS: atom_id res chain seq x y z
N ASN A 1 3.31 -2.06 -25.07
CA ASN A 1 2.07 -1.48 -24.55
C ASN A 1 2.39 -0.55 -23.38
N THR A 2 1.95 0.71 -23.48
CA THR A 2 2.18 1.74 -22.45
C THR A 2 0.99 1.92 -21.51
N ARG A 3 -0.09 1.16 -21.73
CA ARG A 3 -1.32 1.22 -20.90
C ARG A 3 -1.30 0.09 -19.89
N VAL A 4 -0.29 0.10 -19.02
CA VAL A 4 -0.06 -0.95 -18.02
C VAL A 4 0.20 -0.30 -16.68
N ILE A 5 -0.40 -0.86 -15.62
CA ILE A 5 -0.11 -0.53 -14.23
C ILE A 5 0.38 -1.82 -13.57
N PHE A 6 1.59 -1.79 -13.00
CA PHE A 6 2.10 -2.93 -12.25
C PHE A 6 1.52 -2.89 -10.83
N CYS A 7 1.09 -4.03 -10.33
CA CYS A 7 0.53 -4.13 -8.99
C CYS A 7 1.41 -5.01 -8.10
N LEU A 8 1.90 -4.45 -7.01
CA LEU A 8 2.59 -5.20 -5.97
C LEU A 8 1.56 -5.74 -4.97
N ARG A 9 1.55 -7.04 -4.77
CA ARG A 9 0.62 -7.76 -3.89
C ARG A 9 1.33 -8.54 -2.78
N GLY A 10 2.62 -8.29 -2.57
CA GLY A 10 3.44 -9.08 -1.69
C GLY A 10 4.04 -10.29 -2.39
N MET A 11 5.02 -10.87 -1.75
CA MET A 11 5.73 -12.04 -2.24
C MET A 11 5.44 -13.25 -1.38
N LYS A 12 5.23 -14.41 -2.00
CA LYS A 12 5.19 -15.66 -1.26
C LYS A 12 6.60 -16.01 -0.76
N THR A 13 6.65 -16.52 0.46
CA THR A 13 7.92 -16.90 1.08
C THR A 13 7.73 -18.20 1.85
N SER A 14 8.83 -18.91 2.05
CA SER A 14 8.88 -20.09 2.93
C SER A 14 9.00 -19.71 4.41
N PHE A 15 9.23 -18.44 4.73
CA PHE A 15 9.25 -17.98 6.10
C PHE A 15 7.84 -17.86 6.66
N ASN A 16 7.67 -18.18 7.93
CA ASN A 16 6.44 -17.84 8.63
C ASN A 16 6.37 -16.32 8.78
N THR A 17 5.31 -15.74 8.25
CA THR A 17 5.04 -14.31 8.38
C THR A 17 3.65 -14.16 9.00
N PRO A 18 3.42 -13.11 9.82
CA PRO A 18 2.10 -12.84 10.36
C PRO A 18 1.10 -12.43 9.26
N HIS A 19 1.59 -12.04 8.09
CA HIS A 19 0.77 -11.65 6.95
C HIS A 19 0.64 -12.78 5.95
N ARG A 20 -0.34 -12.66 5.08
CA ARG A 20 -0.57 -13.64 4.01
C ARG A 20 0.64 -13.77 3.09
N ASN A 21 1.27 -12.64 2.77
CA ASN A 21 2.47 -12.55 1.95
C ASN A 21 3.49 -11.64 2.64
N MET A 22 4.73 -11.73 2.23
CA MET A 22 5.72 -10.74 2.63
C MET A 22 5.43 -9.42 1.90
N VAL A 23 5.19 -8.35 2.64
CA VAL A 23 4.93 -7.03 2.07
C VAL A 23 6.21 -6.51 1.41
N ASP A 24 6.12 -6.15 0.12
CA ASP A 24 7.26 -5.78 -0.71
C ASP A 24 7.18 -4.35 -1.26
N PHE A 25 6.45 -3.47 -0.61
CA PHE A 25 6.13 -2.13 -1.13
C PHE A 25 7.33 -1.18 -1.15
N ALA A 26 8.42 -1.54 -0.49
CA ALA A 26 9.70 -0.83 -0.65
C ALA A 26 10.24 -0.94 -2.10
N HIS A 27 9.75 -1.88 -2.89
CA HIS A 27 10.13 -2.04 -4.29
C HIS A 27 9.39 -1.11 -5.26
N VAL A 28 8.42 -0.31 -4.79
CA VAL A 28 7.71 0.66 -5.64
C VAL A 28 8.67 1.52 -6.48
N PRO A 29 9.66 2.20 -5.91
CA PRO A 29 10.57 3.01 -6.71
C PRO A 29 11.42 2.18 -7.68
N VAL A 30 11.73 0.95 -7.32
CA VAL A 30 12.50 0.04 -8.19
C VAL A 30 11.70 -0.29 -9.45
N ILE A 31 10.43 -0.70 -9.28
CA ILE A 31 9.56 -1.04 -10.40
C ILE A 31 9.31 0.18 -11.29
N LYS A 32 9.06 1.34 -10.70
CA LYS A 32 8.88 2.57 -11.47
C LYS A 32 10.12 2.89 -12.31
N ARG A 33 11.30 2.75 -11.73
CA ARG A 33 12.56 3.02 -12.42
C ARG A 33 12.83 2.04 -13.57
N MET A 34 12.54 0.76 -13.34
CA MET A 34 12.77 -0.29 -14.33
C MET A 34 11.77 -0.25 -15.48
N THR A 35 10.51 0.07 -15.20
CA THR A 35 9.43 -0.05 -16.18
C THR A 35 8.97 1.27 -16.76
N ARG A 36 9.20 2.38 -16.03
CA ARG A 36 8.64 3.71 -16.32
C ARG A 36 7.11 3.71 -16.35
N MET A 37 6.50 2.75 -15.68
CA MET A 37 5.05 2.62 -15.60
C MET A 37 4.57 2.98 -14.20
N PRO A 38 3.30 3.36 -14.06
CA PRO A 38 2.70 3.56 -12.75
C PRO A 38 2.63 2.25 -11.98
N VAL A 39 2.70 2.35 -10.66
CA VAL A 39 2.68 1.20 -9.76
C VAL A 39 1.50 1.31 -8.80
N CYS A 40 0.74 0.25 -8.72
CA CYS A 40 -0.31 0.01 -7.75
C CYS A 40 0.24 -0.84 -6.59
N ILE A 41 -0.30 -0.65 -5.41
CA ILE A 41 -0.08 -1.54 -4.27
C ILE A 41 -1.41 -2.16 -3.85
N ASP A 42 -1.36 -3.40 -3.41
CA ASP A 42 -2.53 -4.15 -2.91
C ASP A 42 -2.25 -4.60 -1.48
N PRO A 43 -2.46 -3.72 -0.50
CA PRO A 43 -2.22 -4.04 0.90
C PRO A 43 -3.18 -5.11 1.44
N SER A 44 -4.40 -5.18 0.91
CA SER A 44 -5.38 -6.18 1.34
C SER A 44 -4.86 -7.60 1.13
N HIS A 45 -4.37 -7.90 -0.06
CA HIS A 45 -3.86 -9.23 -0.38
C HIS A 45 -2.45 -9.49 0.17
N SER A 46 -1.65 -8.44 0.36
CA SER A 46 -0.34 -8.59 1.00
C SER A 46 -0.48 -8.96 2.47
N VAL A 47 -1.30 -8.22 3.20
CA VAL A 47 -1.51 -8.39 4.64
C VAL A 47 -2.43 -9.58 4.92
N GLY A 48 -3.60 -9.62 4.30
CA GLY A 48 -4.54 -10.73 4.39
C GLY A 48 -5.26 -10.87 5.72
N THR A 49 -5.13 -9.91 6.63
CA THR A 49 -5.75 -9.93 7.96
C THR A 49 -6.18 -8.53 8.37
N ARG A 50 -6.99 -8.47 9.45
CA ARG A 50 -7.40 -7.22 10.08
C ARG A 50 -6.66 -6.96 11.39
N ALA A 51 -5.46 -7.50 11.54
CA ALA A 51 -4.66 -7.34 12.75
C ALA A 51 -4.36 -5.86 13.02
N ILE A 52 -4.37 -5.50 14.29
CA ILE A 52 -4.10 -4.15 14.77
C ILE A 52 -2.90 -4.21 15.72
N SER A 53 -1.94 -3.34 15.48
CA SER A 53 -0.75 -3.21 16.33
C SER A 53 -1.05 -2.45 17.62
N SER A 54 -0.10 -2.44 18.56
CA SER A 54 -0.24 -1.75 19.85
C SER A 54 -0.40 -0.22 19.72
N ASP A 55 -0.03 0.34 18.59
CA ASP A 55 -0.23 1.76 18.28
C ASP A 55 -1.68 2.08 17.88
N GLY A 56 -2.54 1.07 17.76
CA GLY A 56 -3.93 1.22 17.35
C GLY A 56 -4.15 1.33 15.84
N ILE A 57 -3.09 1.20 15.04
CA ILE A 57 -3.17 1.32 13.59
C ILE A 57 -3.22 -0.10 12.98
N PRO A 58 -4.22 -0.40 12.14
CA PRO A 58 -4.29 -1.70 11.47
C PRO A 58 -3.10 -1.92 10.53
N ASP A 59 -2.63 -3.17 10.43
CA ASP A 59 -1.49 -3.53 9.58
C ASP A 59 -1.73 -3.15 8.12
N ILE A 60 -2.97 -3.23 7.63
CA ILE A 60 -3.33 -2.78 6.27
C ILE A 60 -3.01 -1.29 6.08
N PHE A 61 -3.28 -0.46 7.07
CA PHE A 61 -2.96 0.97 7.03
C PHE A 61 -1.45 1.20 7.02
N HIS A 62 -0.70 0.46 7.84
CA HIS A 62 0.76 0.53 7.83
C HIS A 62 1.36 0.12 6.48
N ALA A 63 0.88 -0.97 5.90
CA ALA A 63 1.34 -1.42 4.58
C ALA A 63 0.99 -0.40 3.48
N THR A 64 -0.22 0.16 3.53
CA THR A 64 -0.64 1.22 2.60
C THR A 64 0.27 2.43 2.71
N ALA A 65 0.54 2.88 3.93
CA ALA A 65 1.43 4.01 4.18
C ALA A 65 2.84 3.76 3.62
N GLN A 66 3.37 2.55 3.82
CA GLN A 66 4.68 2.17 3.29
C GLN A 66 4.75 2.32 1.77
N GLY A 67 3.76 1.81 1.06
CA GLY A 67 3.72 1.90 -0.40
C GLY A 67 3.52 3.32 -0.92
N LEU A 68 2.67 4.08 -0.26
CA LEU A 68 2.39 5.47 -0.66
C LEU A 68 3.59 6.38 -0.41
N VAL A 69 4.28 6.24 0.73
CA VAL A 69 5.47 7.06 1.00
C VAL A 69 6.63 6.68 0.08
N ALA A 70 6.62 5.48 -0.47
CA ALA A 70 7.57 5.04 -1.50
C ALA A 70 7.19 5.51 -2.91
N GLY A 71 6.02 6.12 -3.10
CA GLY A 71 5.60 6.74 -4.35
C GLY A 71 4.62 5.94 -5.20
N ALA A 72 3.86 5.02 -4.60
CA ALA A 72 2.80 4.31 -5.32
C ALA A 72 1.80 5.29 -5.95
N ASN A 73 1.30 4.95 -7.12
CA ASN A 73 0.37 5.77 -7.89
C ASN A 73 -1.09 5.38 -7.65
N MET A 74 -1.33 4.17 -7.16
CA MET A 74 -2.66 3.62 -6.97
C MET A 74 -2.66 2.67 -5.76
N VAL A 75 -3.76 2.62 -5.06
CA VAL A 75 -4.01 1.64 -3.99
C VAL A 75 -5.24 0.82 -4.37
N LEU A 76 -5.10 -0.49 -4.30
CA LEU A 76 -6.19 -1.45 -4.42
C LEU A 76 -6.48 -1.99 -3.04
N VAL A 77 -7.69 -1.78 -2.53
CA VAL A 77 -8.09 -2.23 -1.20
C VAL A 77 -9.48 -2.87 -1.26
N ASP A 78 -9.65 -3.97 -0.54
CA ASP A 78 -10.93 -4.64 -0.41
C ASP A 78 -11.74 -4.02 0.74
N PHE A 79 -13.01 -3.78 0.53
CA PHE A 79 -13.92 -3.39 1.60
C PHE A 79 -15.32 -3.97 1.36
N HIS A 80 -16.07 -4.13 2.44
CA HIS A 80 -17.38 -4.76 2.42
C HIS A 80 -18.22 -4.20 3.57
N PRO A 81 -19.55 -4.03 3.38
CA PRO A 81 -20.43 -3.59 4.47
C PRO A 81 -20.36 -4.48 5.71
N ASN A 82 -20.23 -5.78 5.49
CA ASN A 82 -20.08 -6.78 6.54
C ASN A 82 -19.04 -7.82 6.12
N PRO A 83 -17.75 -7.63 6.45
CA PRO A 83 -16.67 -8.53 6.00
C PRO A 83 -16.90 -10.02 6.34
N ALA A 84 -17.59 -10.30 7.45
CA ALA A 84 -17.91 -11.68 7.84
C ALA A 84 -18.85 -12.39 6.85
N GLU A 85 -19.60 -11.64 6.06
CA GLU A 85 -20.54 -12.16 5.06
C GLU A 85 -20.01 -12.05 3.63
N ALA A 86 -18.77 -11.55 3.45
CA ALA A 86 -18.17 -11.43 2.13
C ALA A 86 -18.00 -12.81 1.48
N LEU A 87 -18.34 -12.92 0.21
CA LEU A 87 -18.16 -14.16 -0.54
C LEU A 87 -16.70 -14.49 -0.79
N VAL A 88 -15.85 -13.47 -0.87
CA VAL A 88 -14.39 -13.60 -1.03
C VAL A 88 -13.70 -12.54 -0.18
N ASP A 89 -12.46 -12.82 0.22
CA ASP A 89 -11.54 -11.86 0.84
C ASP A 89 -12.07 -11.15 2.11
N GLY A 90 -13.03 -11.75 2.80
CA GLY A 90 -13.60 -11.22 4.04
C GLY A 90 -12.56 -10.94 5.13
N PRO A 91 -11.58 -11.84 5.37
CA PRO A 91 -10.61 -11.65 6.45
C PRO A 91 -9.78 -10.36 6.39
N GLN A 92 -9.56 -9.80 5.21
CA GLN A 92 -8.79 -8.57 5.03
C GLN A 92 -9.64 -7.35 4.68
N ALA A 93 -10.92 -7.52 4.38
CA ALA A 93 -11.77 -6.42 3.93
C ALA A 93 -11.97 -5.38 5.03
N LEU A 94 -11.88 -4.11 4.66
CA LEU A 94 -12.26 -3.01 5.51
C LEU A 94 -13.78 -2.87 5.54
N THR A 95 -14.31 -2.30 6.61
CA THR A 95 -15.73 -1.92 6.68
C THR A 95 -15.97 -0.60 5.97
N LEU A 96 -17.23 -0.32 5.60
CA LEU A 96 -17.57 0.99 5.02
C LEU A 96 -17.32 2.14 6.01
N ASP A 97 -17.45 1.91 7.31
CA ASP A 97 -17.20 2.91 8.33
C ASP A 97 -15.71 3.26 8.45
N GLU A 98 -14.84 2.35 8.09
CA GLU A 98 -13.40 2.57 8.08
C GLU A 98 -12.92 3.34 6.84
N LEU A 99 -13.72 3.40 5.79
CA LEU A 99 -13.32 3.99 4.52
C LEU A 99 -12.97 5.48 4.61
N PRO A 100 -13.73 6.34 5.30
CA PRO A 100 -13.34 7.74 5.43
C PRO A 100 -11.98 7.92 6.11
N LEU A 101 -11.70 7.16 7.16
CA LEU A 101 -10.42 7.19 7.84
C LEU A 101 -9.29 6.70 6.93
N PHE A 102 -9.55 5.65 6.16
CA PHE A 102 -8.59 5.12 5.19
C PHE A 102 -8.23 6.17 4.13
N LEU A 103 -9.23 6.85 3.58
CA LEU A 103 -9.00 7.89 2.56
C LEU A 103 -8.24 9.09 3.14
N GLU A 104 -8.55 9.48 4.37
CA GLU A 104 -7.84 10.55 5.07
C GLU A 104 -6.36 10.20 5.29
N ASP A 105 -6.09 8.97 5.71
CA ASP A 105 -4.72 8.48 5.91
C ASP A 105 -3.95 8.40 4.59
N VAL A 106 -4.59 7.92 3.53
CA VAL A 106 -4.01 7.89 2.17
C VAL A 106 -3.61 9.30 1.72
N GLU A 107 -4.48 10.27 1.92
CA GLU A 107 -4.22 11.67 1.56
C GLU A 107 -3.05 12.23 2.34
N LEU A 108 -3.01 12.01 3.65
CA LEU A 108 -1.92 12.43 4.53
C LEU A 108 -0.56 11.88 4.06
N ILE A 109 -0.50 10.60 3.75
CA ILE A 109 0.75 9.96 3.31
C ILE A 109 1.14 10.43 1.91
N ARG A 110 0.18 10.63 1.03
CA ARG A 110 0.45 11.18 -0.31
C ARG A 110 1.05 12.58 -0.23
N GLU A 111 0.51 13.44 0.60
CA GLU A 111 1.06 14.78 0.86
C GLU A 111 2.50 14.68 1.41
N THR A 112 2.75 13.75 2.32
CA THR A 112 4.08 13.50 2.87
C THR A 112 5.06 13.09 1.77
N TYR A 113 4.67 12.20 0.88
CA TYR A 113 5.50 11.80 -0.26
C TYR A 113 5.85 13.01 -1.14
N LEU A 114 4.86 13.80 -1.50
CA LEU A 114 5.06 14.98 -2.36
C LEU A 114 5.97 16.02 -1.69
N LYS A 115 5.82 16.22 -0.38
CA LYS A 115 6.68 17.12 0.39
C LYS A 115 8.13 16.62 0.42
N ARG A 116 8.32 15.34 0.64
CA ARG A 116 9.66 14.73 0.59
C ARG A 116 10.28 14.90 -0.79
N GLN A 117 9.52 14.67 -1.84
CA GLN A 117 9.96 14.83 -3.20
C GLN A 117 10.45 16.27 -3.47
N GLN A 118 9.68 17.28 -3.02
CA GLN A 118 10.09 18.68 -3.11
C GLN A 118 11.37 18.96 -2.33
N ASN A 119 11.48 18.44 -1.11
CA ASN A 119 12.65 18.64 -0.27
C ASN A 119 13.92 18.10 -0.93
N PHE A 120 13.85 16.92 -1.50
CA PHE A 120 14.98 16.33 -2.19
C PHE A 120 15.33 17.05 -3.48
N LYS A 121 14.36 17.50 -4.25
CA LYS A 121 14.59 18.29 -5.45
C LYS A 121 15.26 19.64 -5.13
N ALA A 122 14.86 20.29 -4.03
CA ALA A 122 15.43 21.58 -3.62
C ALA A 122 16.90 21.47 -3.21
N VAL A 123 17.28 20.32 -2.63
CA VAL A 123 18.65 20.07 -2.17
C VAL A 123 19.52 19.50 -3.29
N THR A 124 18.93 19.04 -4.34
CA THR A 124 19.58 18.13 -5.20
C THR A 124 20.31 18.68 -6.31
N LYS A 125 21.12 18.28 -6.11
CA LYS A 125 22.13 17.64 -6.91
C LYS A 125 22.22 16.12 -6.72
N PHE A 126 21.22 15.48 -6.18
CA PHE A 126 21.06 14.05 -6.29
C PHE A 126 20.59 13.71 -7.69
N HIS A 127 21.54 13.56 -8.57
CA HIS A 127 21.29 13.08 -9.90
C HIS A 127 21.72 11.63 -9.98
N ALA A 128 20.78 10.83 -10.34
CA ALA A 128 21.16 9.52 -10.76
C ALA A 128 21.89 9.62 -12.10
#